data_a3341d410cd92ff0973db37e7f0c02f6
#
_entry.id   a3341d410cd92ff0973db37e7f0c02f6
#
_cell.length_a   1.000
_cell.length_b   1.000
_cell.length_c   1.000
_cell.angle_alpha   90.00
_cell.angle_beta   90.00
_cell.angle_gamma   90.00
#
_symmetry.space_group_name_H-M   'P 1'
#
loop_
_entity.id
_entity.type
_entity.pdbx_description
1 polymer ?
#
loop_
_entity_poly.entity_id
_entity_poly.type
_entity_poly.pdbx_seq_one_letter_code
_entity_poly.pdbx_strand_id
1 'polypeptide(L)'
;MIRKAMAAAFVGMMLATPAAAQTALSAYADEKGYIDVQKLTCAQLAGTFQEDADMLTTWYSGWYNGLARKHMLNVKRGKEAEHEVIQYCKANQNKRVIEAIAVVFKDMRAERGIEMKP
;
A
#
# COMPACT_ATOMS: atom_id res chain seq x y z
N MET A 1 66.53 -4.98 -6.43
CA MET A 1 65.43 -4.22 -7.01
C MET A 1 64.13 -4.59 -6.32
N ILE A 2 63.63 -3.71 -5.47
CA ILE A 2 62.39 -3.94 -4.75
C ILE A 2 61.25 -3.43 -5.59
N ARG A 3 60.42 -4.33 -6.14
CA ARG A 3 59.17 -3.94 -6.76
C ARG A 3 58.13 -3.73 -5.68
N LYS A 4 57.79 -2.49 -5.42
CA LYS A 4 56.64 -2.17 -4.56
C LYS A 4 55.36 -2.49 -5.38
N ALA A 5 54.70 -3.56 -5.02
CA ALA A 5 53.36 -3.82 -5.51
C ALA A 5 52.43 -2.82 -4.83
N MET A 6 51.92 -1.86 -5.56
CA MET A 6 50.79 -1.04 -5.11
C MET A 6 49.53 -1.91 -5.16
N ALA A 7 49.11 -2.36 -3.98
CA ALA A 7 47.76 -2.90 -3.82
C ALA A 7 46.78 -1.71 -3.91
N ALA A 8 46.12 -1.59 -5.05
CA ALA A 8 44.99 -0.70 -5.17
C ALA A 8 43.85 -1.29 -4.33
N ALA A 9 43.63 -0.73 -3.15
CA ALA A 9 42.44 -1.04 -2.38
C ALA A 9 41.25 -0.44 -3.10
N PHE A 10 40.50 -1.26 -3.85
CA PHE A 10 39.16 -0.89 -4.30
C PHE A 10 38.25 -0.86 -3.06
N VAL A 11 38.08 0.32 -2.49
CA VAL A 11 36.97 0.56 -1.56
C VAL A 11 35.73 0.62 -2.43
N GLY A 12 35.06 -0.52 -2.57
CA GLY A 12 33.74 -0.54 -3.16
C GLY A 12 32.80 0.27 -2.26
N MET A 13 32.48 1.49 -2.66
CA MET A 13 31.36 2.20 -2.08
C MET A 13 30.10 1.42 -2.46
N MET A 14 29.65 0.55 -1.58
CA MET A 14 28.26 0.11 -1.60
C MET A 14 27.41 1.33 -1.28
N LEU A 15 26.85 1.95 -2.32
CA LEU A 15 25.73 2.85 -2.16
C LEU A 15 24.55 1.99 -1.69
N ALA A 16 24.48 1.78 -0.36
CA ALA A 16 23.25 1.31 0.24
C ALA A 16 22.22 2.41 0.00
N THR A 17 21.33 2.21 -0.99
CA THR A 17 20.09 2.96 -1.01
C THR A 17 19.41 2.70 0.33
N PRO A 18 19.16 3.74 1.17
CA PRO A 18 18.42 3.51 2.39
C PRO A 18 17.07 2.92 1.98
N ALA A 19 16.78 1.69 2.39
CA ALA A 19 15.43 1.16 2.33
C ALA A 19 14.56 2.19 3.02
N ALA A 20 13.54 2.72 2.31
CA ALA A 20 12.61 3.66 2.90
C ALA A 20 12.06 3.01 4.18
N ALA A 21 12.30 3.64 5.33
CA ALA A 21 11.85 3.14 6.61
C ALA A 21 10.32 3.06 6.58
N GLN A 22 9.77 1.89 6.87
CA GLN A 22 8.33 1.71 6.98
C GLN A 22 7.83 2.42 8.24
N THR A 23 6.68 3.04 8.14
CA THR A 23 6.04 3.75 9.24
C THR A 23 4.81 2.96 9.68
N ALA A 24 4.72 2.64 10.96
CA ALA A 24 3.54 1.99 11.50
C ALA A 24 2.30 2.87 11.32
N LEU A 25 1.17 2.27 10.98
CA LEU A 25 -0.09 2.97 10.76
C LEU A 25 -0.52 3.76 12.00
N SER A 26 -0.23 3.25 13.19
CA SER A 26 -0.51 3.91 14.47
C SER A 26 0.18 5.28 14.63
N ALA A 27 1.26 5.55 13.89
CA ALA A 27 1.94 6.83 13.90
C ALA A 27 1.08 7.97 13.33
N TYR A 28 0.06 7.66 12.57
CA TYR A 28 -0.89 8.62 11.97
C TYR A 28 -2.17 8.78 12.78
N ALA A 29 -2.31 8.03 13.88
CA ALA A 29 -3.46 8.10 14.75
C ALA A 29 -3.43 9.36 15.63
N ASP A 30 -4.62 9.84 16.00
CA ASP A 30 -4.78 10.90 17.00
C ASP A 30 -4.48 10.39 18.41
N GLU A 31 -4.60 11.28 19.42
CA GLU A 31 -4.33 10.95 20.83
C GLU A 31 -5.21 9.81 21.38
N LYS A 32 -6.37 9.59 20.76
CA LYS A 32 -7.32 8.54 21.14
C LYS A 32 -7.15 7.26 20.33
N GLY A 33 -6.20 7.23 19.39
CA GLY A 33 -5.92 6.07 18.55
C GLY A 33 -6.72 5.99 17.26
N TYR A 34 -7.42 7.04 16.87
CA TYR A 34 -8.24 7.07 15.66
C TYR A 34 -7.51 7.66 14.46
N ILE A 35 -7.77 7.10 13.28
CA ILE A 35 -7.35 7.62 11.99
C ILE A 35 -8.59 7.98 11.19
N ASP A 36 -8.59 9.18 10.60
CA ASP A 36 -9.62 9.54 9.63
C ASP A 36 -9.26 8.90 8.26
N VAL A 37 -9.88 7.78 7.98
CA VAL A 37 -9.61 7.00 6.77
C VAL A 37 -10.01 7.71 5.48
N GLN A 38 -10.86 8.73 5.55
CA GLN A 38 -11.20 9.56 4.38
C GLN A 38 -10.07 10.49 3.97
N LYS A 39 -9.17 10.82 4.90
CA LYS A 39 -8.01 11.70 4.68
C LYS A 39 -6.72 10.93 4.43
N LEU A 40 -6.70 9.64 4.68
CA LEU A 40 -5.50 8.82 4.55
C LEU A 40 -4.98 8.84 3.11
N THR A 41 -3.67 9.10 2.97
CA THR A 41 -3.03 9.23 1.65
C THR A 41 -2.46 7.90 1.16
N CYS A 42 -2.31 7.81 -0.16
CA CYS A 42 -1.63 6.70 -0.80
C CYS A 42 -0.17 6.56 -0.32
N ALA A 43 0.53 7.67 -0.07
CA ALA A 43 1.88 7.63 0.50
C ALA A 43 1.92 6.93 1.86
N GLN A 44 0.92 7.18 2.70
CA GLN A 44 0.81 6.54 4.01
C GLN A 44 0.54 5.04 3.90
N LEU A 45 -0.35 4.62 2.99
CA LEU A 45 -0.60 3.19 2.73
C LEU A 45 0.63 2.51 2.11
N ALA A 46 1.25 3.12 1.11
CA ALA A 46 2.41 2.56 0.41
C ALA A 46 3.64 2.44 1.33
N GLY A 47 3.78 3.31 2.32
CA GLY A 47 4.92 3.37 3.24
C GLY A 47 4.71 2.65 4.58
N THR A 48 3.56 2.03 4.82
CA THR A 48 3.32 1.30 6.05
C THR A 48 3.77 -0.17 5.97
N PHE A 49 3.81 -0.85 7.11
CA PHE A 49 4.09 -2.28 7.14
C PHE A 49 2.98 -3.08 6.44
N GLN A 50 3.34 -4.23 5.86
CA GLN A 50 2.38 -5.08 5.14
C GLN A 50 1.20 -5.50 6.03
N GLU A 51 1.47 -5.84 7.28
CA GLU A 51 0.44 -6.20 8.26
C GLU A 51 -0.57 -5.07 8.49
N ASP A 52 -0.09 -3.84 8.61
CA ASP A 52 -0.93 -2.65 8.75
C ASP A 52 -1.70 -2.35 7.46
N ALA A 53 -1.08 -2.54 6.31
CA ALA A 53 -1.76 -2.42 5.01
C ALA A 53 -2.88 -3.45 4.85
N ASP A 54 -2.65 -4.69 5.26
CA ASP A 54 -3.67 -5.76 5.23
C ASP A 54 -4.86 -5.40 6.14
N MET A 55 -4.59 -4.91 7.33
CA MET A 55 -5.63 -4.47 8.27
C MET A 55 -6.44 -3.30 7.68
N LEU A 56 -5.76 -2.31 7.13
CA LEU A 56 -6.39 -1.12 6.57
C LEU A 56 -7.27 -1.46 5.35
N THR A 57 -6.77 -2.26 4.43
CA THR A 57 -7.53 -2.67 3.25
C THR A 57 -8.72 -3.53 3.61
N THR A 58 -8.60 -4.38 4.63
CA THR A 58 -9.71 -5.16 5.20
C THR A 58 -10.76 -4.23 5.82
N TRP A 59 -10.33 -3.19 6.52
CA TRP A 59 -11.23 -2.19 7.10
C TRP A 59 -12.04 -1.45 6.01
N TYR A 60 -11.39 -0.97 4.96
CA TYR A 60 -12.07 -0.33 3.82
C TYR A 60 -13.04 -1.29 3.13
N SER A 61 -12.64 -2.54 2.93
CA SER A 61 -13.51 -3.57 2.35
C SER A 61 -14.76 -3.79 3.20
N GLY A 62 -14.61 -3.88 4.51
CA GLY A 62 -15.72 -4.00 5.45
C GLY A 62 -16.66 -2.80 5.40
N TRP A 63 -16.11 -1.60 5.32
CA TRP A 63 -16.90 -0.37 5.21
C TRP A 63 -17.73 -0.33 3.92
N TYR A 64 -17.09 -0.55 2.76
CA TYR A 64 -17.80 -0.56 1.47
C TYR A 64 -18.84 -1.67 1.38
N ASN A 65 -18.50 -2.88 1.78
CA ASN A 65 -19.42 -4.01 1.76
C ASN A 65 -20.54 -3.86 2.79
N GLY A 66 -20.28 -3.27 3.93
CA GLY A 66 -21.25 -2.96 4.97
C GLY A 66 -22.30 -1.96 4.48
N LEU A 67 -21.89 -0.90 3.79
CA LEU A 67 -22.80 0.07 3.17
C LEU A 67 -23.67 -0.59 2.09
N ALA A 68 -23.14 -1.53 1.34
CA ALA A 68 -23.86 -2.30 0.33
C ALA A 68 -24.62 -3.51 0.89
N ARG A 69 -24.54 -3.76 2.20
CA ARG A 69 -25.12 -4.92 2.89
C ARG A 69 -24.71 -6.27 2.29
N LYS A 70 -23.50 -6.35 1.78
CA LYS A 70 -22.92 -7.58 1.24
C LYS A 70 -22.26 -8.37 2.36
N HIS A 71 -22.55 -9.67 2.44
CA HIS A 71 -22.00 -10.56 3.47
C HIS A 71 -21.20 -11.73 2.89
N MET A 72 -21.07 -11.80 1.56
CA MET A 72 -20.27 -12.84 0.89
C MET A 72 -18.90 -12.30 0.55
N LEU A 73 -17.86 -12.98 0.99
CA LEU A 73 -16.46 -12.65 0.73
C LEU A 73 -15.89 -13.56 -0.37
N ASN A 74 -15.46 -12.96 -1.46
CA ASN A 74 -14.60 -13.64 -2.43
C ASN A 74 -13.15 -13.42 -2.03
N VAL A 75 -12.52 -14.42 -1.42
CA VAL A 75 -11.16 -14.30 -0.84
C VAL A 75 -10.12 -13.96 -1.91
N LYS A 76 -10.16 -14.64 -3.06
CA LYS A 76 -9.21 -14.40 -4.16
C LYS A 76 -9.33 -12.98 -4.68
N ARG A 77 -10.56 -12.53 -4.95
CA ARG A 77 -10.83 -11.17 -5.43
C ARG A 77 -10.43 -10.11 -4.41
N GLY A 78 -10.68 -10.36 -3.13
CA GLY A 78 -10.26 -9.45 -2.06
C GLY A 78 -8.75 -9.24 -2.03
N LYS A 79 -7.98 -10.30 -2.16
CA LYS A 79 -6.50 -10.23 -2.23
C LYS A 79 -6.00 -9.51 -3.49
N GLU A 80 -6.63 -9.76 -4.64
CA GLU A 80 -6.31 -9.07 -5.89
C GLU A 80 -6.61 -7.58 -5.78
N ALA A 81 -7.76 -7.21 -5.24
CA ALA A 81 -8.13 -5.81 -5.02
C ALA A 81 -7.16 -5.10 -4.10
N GLU A 82 -6.77 -5.71 -2.99
CA GLU A 82 -5.75 -5.19 -2.09
C GLU A 82 -4.43 -4.93 -2.81
N HIS A 83 -3.94 -5.92 -3.55
CA HIS A 83 -2.70 -5.78 -4.32
C HIS A 83 -2.77 -4.61 -5.30
N GLU A 84 -3.84 -4.52 -6.08
CA GLU A 84 -4.03 -3.45 -7.07
C GLU A 84 -4.11 -2.07 -6.42
N VAL A 85 -4.79 -1.93 -5.28
CA VAL A 85 -4.87 -0.66 -4.55
C VAL A 85 -3.48 -0.25 -4.04
N ILE A 86 -2.72 -1.16 -3.48
CA ILE A 86 -1.36 -0.88 -2.99
C ILE A 86 -0.44 -0.47 -4.16
N GLN A 87 -0.49 -1.17 -5.29
CA GLN A 87 0.30 -0.83 -6.48
C GLN A 87 -0.09 0.54 -7.04
N TYR A 88 -1.37 0.84 -7.10
CA TYR A 88 -1.85 2.17 -7.50
C TYR A 88 -1.34 3.26 -6.56
N CYS A 89 -1.41 3.04 -5.27
CA CYS A 89 -0.93 3.99 -4.25
C CYS A 89 0.58 4.22 -4.34
N LYS A 90 1.38 3.19 -4.61
CA LYS A 90 2.82 3.35 -4.83
C LYS A 90 3.14 4.26 -6.01
N ALA A 91 2.34 4.18 -7.07
CA ALA A 91 2.49 5.01 -8.27
C ALA A 91 1.83 6.40 -8.15
N ASN A 92 0.94 6.61 -7.18
CA ASN A 92 0.11 7.82 -7.02
C ASN A 92 0.06 8.28 -5.57
N GLN A 93 1.21 8.51 -4.98
CA GLN A 93 1.35 8.77 -3.53
C GLN A 93 0.64 10.04 -3.04
N ASN A 94 0.35 10.99 -3.92
CA ASN A 94 -0.38 12.22 -3.61
C ASN A 94 -1.90 12.08 -3.60
N LYS A 95 -2.41 10.92 -4.00
CA LYS A 95 -3.86 10.62 -3.95
C LYS A 95 -4.25 10.14 -2.55
N ARG A 96 -5.55 10.21 -2.25
CA ARG A 96 -6.12 9.58 -1.06
C ARG A 96 -6.41 8.11 -1.35
N VAL A 97 -6.37 7.29 -0.30
CA VAL A 97 -6.66 5.85 -0.44
C VAL A 97 -8.06 5.60 -0.98
N ILE A 98 -9.07 6.38 -0.55
CA ILE A 98 -10.44 6.26 -1.07
C ILE A 98 -10.54 6.55 -2.57
N GLU A 99 -9.74 7.46 -3.11
CA GLU A 99 -9.66 7.73 -4.55
C GLU A 99 -9.02 6.55 -5.30
N ALA A 100 -7.96 5.97 -4.74
CA ALA A 100 -7.31 4.78 -5.28
C ALA A 100 -8.28 3.59 -5.36
N ILE A 101 -9.05 3.36 -4.31
CA ILE A 101 -10.06 2.29 -4.27
C ILE A 101 -11.11 2.50 -5.36
N ALA A 102 -11.60 3.72 -5.53
CA ALA A 102 -12.59 4.04 -6.57
C ALA A 102 -12.07 3.75 -7.98
N VAL A 103 -10.83 4.12 -8.27
CA VAL A 103 -10.19 3.86 -9.58
C VAL A 103 -9.99 2.37 -9.81
N VAL A 104 -9.40 1.67 -8.84
CA VAL A 104 -9.11 0.24 -8.94
C VAL A 104 -10.39 -0.58 -9.10
N PHE A 105 -11.41 -0.28 -8.33
CA PHE A 105 -12.69 -1.00 -8.43
C PHE A 105 -13.39 -0.76 -9.76
N LYS A 106 -13.33 0.47 -10.29
CA LYS A 106 -13.84 0.79 -11.61
C LYS A 106 -13.14 -0.03 -12.70
N ASP A 107 -11.81 -0.08 -12.65
CA ASP A 107 -11.00 -0.82 -13.63
C ASP A 107 -11.25 -2.33 -13.53
N MET A 108 -11.31 -2.88 -12.33
CA MET A 108 -11.62 -4.30 -12.12
C MET A 108 -13.01 -4.67 -12.64
N ARG A 109 -14.00 -3.80 -12.48
CA ARG A 109 -15.34 -4.01 -13.04
C ARG A 109 -15.34 -3.99 -14.56
N ALA A 110 -14.61 -3.06 -15.16
CA ALA A 110 -14.52 -2.94 -16.62
C ALA A 110 -13.80 -4.14 -17.25
N GLU A 111 -12.71 -4.60 -16.63
CA GLU A 111 -11.90 -5.70 -17.17
C GLU A 111 -12.54 -7.08 -16.98
N ARG A 112 -13.28 -7.29 -15.90
CA ARG A 112 -13.78 -8.61 -15.50
C ARG A 112 -15.29 -8.75 -15.56
N GLY A 113 -16.03 -7.72 -15.99
CA GLY A 113 -17.48 -7.72 -16.01
C GLY A 113 -18.12 -7.90 -14.63
N ILE A 114 -17.41 -7.52 -13.55
CA ILE A 114 -17.91 -7.64 -12.18
C ILE A 114 -18.94 -6.56 -11.93
N GLU A 115 -20.19 -6.95 -11.89
CA GLU A 115 -21.26 -6.06 -11.44
C GLU A 115 -21.22 -5.92 -9.92
N MET A 116 -20.93 -4.72 -9.45
CA MET A 116 -21.12 -4.36 -8.05
C MET A 116 -22.54 -3.80 -7.90
N LYS A 117 -23.52 -4.69 -7.92
CA LYS A 117 -24.88 -4.32 -7.53
C LYS A 117 -24.91 -4.13 -6.02
N PRO A 118 -25.55 -3.05 -5.54
CA PRO A 118 -25.81 -2.87 -4.12
C PRO A 118 -26.63 -4.00 -3.52
#